data_fe0f83dd227f03fc533c8d6f960d84bd
#
_entry.id   fe0f83dd227f03fc533c8d6f960d84bd
#
_cell.length_a   1.000
_cell.length_b   1.000
_cell.length_c   1.000
_cell.angle_alpha   90.00
_cell.angle_beta   90.00
_cell.angle_gamma   90.00
#
_symmetry.space_group_name_H-M   'P 1'
#
loop_
_entity.id
_entity.type
_entity.pdbx_description
1 polymer ?
#
loop_
_entity_poly.entity_id
_entity_poly.type
_entity_poly.pdbx_seq_one_letter_code
_entity_poly.pdbx_strand_id
1 'polypeptide(L)'
;MMRKAAALAAALLIASCKTGAHFPIPGESAVVRSSLAAEYMAIADAYAELEKYDKAAPYYKRAMNDESLYWTAIYKLGRMYALSKNWTEAEKIYKKLLERDAQNVSIRMSLAYIQAMSGNLKGAKAAYKTLVEEHPQNETVLVNFIAVLLSQKDTKGAEDAIALLKERFPESASLADYEKRLADLKGGAANADAGKNDAAENAGTATGENAGSSADKNGTATDENASDKKAAE
;
A
#
# COMPACT_ATOMS: atom_id res chain seq x y z
N MET A 1 -2.13 -44.18 -56.56
CA MET A 1 -2.86 -43.50 -55.49
C MET A 1 -1.93 -42.86 -54.41
N MET A 2 -0.80 -43.44 -54.08
CA MET A 2 0.16 -42.95 -53.06
C MET A 2 0.76 -41.55 -53.31
N ARG A 3 1.04 -41.18 -54.58
CA ARG A 3 1.63 -39.89 -54.91
C ARG A 3 0.70 -38.69 -54.68
N LYS A 4 -0.60 -38.86 -54.80
CA LYS A 4 -1.59 -37.79 -54.52
C LYS A 4 -1.80 -37.55 -53.03
N ALA A 5 -1.70 -38.59 -52.19
CA ALA A 5 -1.80 -38.47 -50.74
C ALA A 5 -0.59 -37.74 -50.15
N ALA A 6 0.63 -38.01 -50.66
CA ALA A 6 1.83 -37.31 -50.19
C ALA A 6 1.83 -35.81 -50.53
N ALA A 7 1.30 -35.44 -51.71
CA ALA A 7 1.20 -34.05 -52.13
C ALA A 7 0.16 -33.27 -51.26
N LEU A 8 -0.94 -33.90 -50.86
CA LEU A 8 -1.93 -33.30 -50.00
C LEU A 8 -1.38 -33.07 -48.56
N ALA A 9 -0.65 -34.06 -48.04
CA ALA A 9 0.00 -33.93 -46.74
C ALA A 9 1.07 -32.83 -46.71
N ALA A 10 1.87 -32.72 -47.78
CA ALA A 10 2.84 -31.62 -47.88
C ALA A 10 2.19 -30.24 -48.02
N ALA A 11 1.06 -30.13 -48.72
CA ALA A 11 0.31 -28.88 -48.87
C ALA A 11 -0.30 -28.42 -47.54
N LEU A 12 -0.77 -29.35 -46.70
CA LEU A 12 -1.28 -29.05 -45.34
C LEU A 12 -0.17 -28.58 -44.40
N LEU A 13 1.03 -29.14 -44.49
CA LEU A 13 2.17 -28.70 -43.67
C LEU A 13 2.67 -27.30 -44.06
N ILE A 14 2.67 -26.97 -45.37
CA ILE A 14 3.07 -25.66 -45.88
C ILE A 14 2.02 -24.59 -45.57
N ALA A 15 0.72 -24.92 -45.54
CA ALA A 15 -0.35 -24.02 -45.14
C ALA A 15 -0.27 -23.67 -43.65
N SER A 16 0.10 -24.64 -42.81
CA SER A 16 0.30 -24.42 -41.36
C SER A 16 1.48 -23.45 -41.08
N CYS A 17 2.55 -23.49 -41.85
CA CYS A 17 3.68 -22.58 -41.71
C CYS A 17 3.38 -21.13 -42.17
N LYS A 18 2.41 -20.93 -43.09
CA LYS A 18 2.02 -19.60 -43.59
C LYS A 18 1.01 -18.86 -42.69
N THR A 19 0.24 -19.58 -41.92
CA THR A 19 -0.80 -18.97 -41.08
C THR A 19 -0.32 -18.58 -39.70
N GLY A 20 0.93 -18.88 -39.34
CA GLY A 20 1.45 -18.60 -37.98
C GLY A 20 0.55 -19.21 -36.90
N ALA A 21 -0.15 -20.33 -37.19
CA ALA A 21 -0.97 -21.01 -36.24
C ALA A 21 -0.10 -21.48 -35.10
N HIS A 22 0.00 -20.65 -34.09
CA HIS A 22 0.62 -20.97 -32.82
C HIS A 22 -0.30 -21.96 -32.12
N PHE A 23 0.12 -23.21 -32.01
CA PHE A 23 -0.61 -24.18 -31.17
C PHE A 23 -0.27 -23.84 -29.72
N PRO A 24 -1.23 -23.40 -28.93
CA PRO A 24 -0.95 -23.05 -27.54
C PRO A 24 -0.50 -24.31 -26.79
N ILE A 25 0.70 -24.25 -26.21
CA ILE A 25 1.20 -25.29 -25.32
C ILE A 25 0.30 -25.24 -24.06
N PRO A 26 -0.25 -26.40 -23.61
CA PRO A 26 -1.02 -26.39 -22.37
C PRO A 26 -0.25 -25.75 -21.21
N GLY A 27 -0.80 -24.69 -20.62
CA GLY A 27 -0.17 -23.92 -19.56
C GLY A 27 0.64 -22.70 -20.01
N GLU A 28 1.05 -22.57 -21.29
CA GLU A 28 1.83 -21.45 -21.80
C GLU A 28 1.15 -20.10 -21.54
N SER A 29 -0.14 -20.00 -21.81
CA SER A 29 -0.91 -18.77 -21.59
C SER A 29 -1.01 -18.39 -20.09
N ALA A 30 -0.94 -19.37 -19.20
CA ALA A 30 -0.93 -19.12 -17.76
C ALA A 30 0.43 -18.59 -17.31
N VAL A 31 1.53 -19.20 -17.79
CA VAL A 31 2.91 -18.76 -17.51
C VAL A 31 3.15 -17.33 -18.01
N VAL A 32 2.74 -17.03 -19.25
CA VAL A 32 2.88 -15.67 -19.82
C VAL A 32 2.07 -14.66 -19.03
N ARG A 33 0.85 -14.99 -18.62
CA ARG A 33 0.01 -14.09 -17.80
C ARG A 33 0.61 -13.83 -16.42
N SER A 34 1.14 -14.87 -15.76
CA SER A 34 1.78 -14.74 -14.45
C SER A 34 3.05 -13.88 -14.54
N SER A 35 3.89 -14.10 -15.55
CA SER A 35 5.08 -13.27 -15.80
C SER A 35 4.71 -11.80 -16.05
N LEU A 36 3.72 -11.55 -16.92
CA LEU A 36 3.25 -10.20 -17.24
C LEU A 36 2.64 -9.51 -16.01
N ALA A 37 1.91 -10.24 -15.18
CA ALA A 37 1.33 -9.69 -13.94
C ALA A 37 2.43 -9.29 -12.94
N ALA A 38 3.50 -10.09 -12.84
CA ALA A 38 4.67 -9.76 -12.02
C ALA A 38 5.39 -8.50 -12.53
N GLU A 39 5.52 -8.35 -13.85
CA GLU A 39 6.07 -7.12 -14.45
C GLU A 39 5.20 -5.90 -14.16
N TYR A 40 3.88 -6.03 -14.27
CA TYR A 40 2.97 -4.94 -13.88
C TYR A 40 3.10 -4.57 -12.40
N MET A 41 3.28 -5.57 -11.52
CA MET A 41 3.52 -5.32 -10.11
C MET A 41 4.82 -4.52 -9.91
N ALA A 42 5.92 -4.91 -10.56
CA ALA A 42 7.21 -4.22 -10.45
C ALA A 42 7.15 -2.77 -11.00
N ILE A 43 6.46 -2.56 -12.14
CA ILE A 43 6.25 -1.21 -12.69
C ILE A 43 5.42 -0.36 -11.72
N ALA A 44 4.38 -0.94 -11.13
CA ALA A 44 3.54 -0.25 -10.16
C ALA A 44 4.33 0.13 -8.91
N ASP A 45 5.16 -0.79 -8.40
CA ASP A 45 6.03 -0.54 -7.23
C ASP A 45 7.02 0.59 -7.53
N ALA A 46 7.66 0.60 -8.70
CA ALA A 46 8.55 1.68 -9.12
C ALA A 46 7.85 3.05 -9.21
N TYR A 47 6.61 3.10 -9.72
CA TYR A 47 5.84 4.34 -9.70
C TYR A 47 5.45 4.76 -8.27
N ALA A 48 5.15 3.81 -7.40
CA ALA A 48 4.81 4.08 -6.01
C ALA A 48 6.01 4.66 -5.23
N GLU A 49 7.21 4.13 -5.45
CA GLU A 49 8.47 4.66 -4.89
C GLU A 49 8.76 6.09 -5.35
N LEU A 50 8.37 6.43 -6.58
CA LEU A 50 8.47 7.78 -7.12
C LEU A 50 7.29 8.68 -6.69
N GLU A 51 6.44 8.24 -5.76
CA GLU A 51 5.22 8.92 -5.29
C GLU A 51 4.20 9.24 -6.40
N LYS A 52 4.33 8.58 -7.56
CA LYS A 52 3.42 8.73 -8.70
C LYS A 52 2.23 7.77 -8.57
N TYR A 53 1.45 7.94 -7.51
CA TYR A 53 0.39 7.02 -7.10
C TYR A 53 -0.68 6.80 -8.17
N ASP A 54 -1.06 7.86 -8.87
CA ASP A 54 -2.03 7.79 -9.98
C ASP A 54 -1.50 6.97 -11.16
N LYS A 55 -0.17 6.94 -11.36
CA LYS A 55 0.47 6.11 -12.38
C LYS A 55 0.67 4.66 -11.91
N ALA A 56 0.87 4.43 -10.63
CA ALA A 56 0.99 3.09 -10.05
C ALA A 56 -0.34 2.32 -10.09
N ALA A 57 -1.45 2.99 -9.76
CA ALA A 57 -2.77 2.37 -9.62
C ALA A 57 -3.22 1.53 -10.84
N PRO A 58 -3.13 1.99 -12.10
CA PRO A 58 -3.52 1.18 -13.25
C PRO A 58 -2.66 -0.08 -13.45
N TYR A 59 -1.41 -0.08 -13.05
CA TYR A 59 -0.55 -1.25 -13.14
C TYR A 59 -0.88 -2.29 -12.06
N TYR A 60 -1.17 -1.86 -10.82
CA TYR A 60 -1.71 -2.78 -9.80
C TYR A 60 -3.03 -3.41 -10.25
N LYS A 61 -3.92 -2.66 -10.89
CA LYS A 61 -5.16 -3.21 -11.46
C LYS A 61 -4.89 -4.30 -12.50
N ARG A 62 -3.86 -4.13 -13.35
CA ARG A 62 -3.46 -5.16 -14.33
C ARG A 62 -2.85 -6.39 -13.66
N ALA A 63 -2.06 -6.19 -12.61
CA ALA A 63 -1.49 -7.28 -11.84
C ALA A 63 -2.55 -8.15 -11.15
N MET A 64 -3.71 -7.58 -10.79
CA MET A 64 -4.85 -8.32 -10.22
C MET A 64 -5.46 -9.38 -11.15
N ASN A 65 -5.09 -9.44 -12.43
CA ASN A 65 -5.55 -10.49 -13.35
C ASN A 65 -4.91 -11.85 -13.07
N ASP A 66 -3.87 -11.91 -12.24
CA ASP A 66 -3.25 -13.13 -11.77
C ASP A 66 -3.75 -13.44 -10.34
N GLU A 67 -4.28 -14.66 -10.15
CA GLU A 67 -4.86 -15.07 -8.86
C GLU A 67 -3.83 -15.05 -7.73
N SER A 68 -2.58 -15.41 -8.02
CA SER A 68 -1.52 -15.47 -7.01
C SER A 68 -1.12 -14.08 -6.51
N LEU A 69 -1.24 -13.05 -7.35
CA LEU A 69 -0.89 -11.67 -7.05
C LEU A 69 -2.09 -10.81 -6.65
N TYR A 70 -3.32 -11.32 -6.87
CA TYR A 70 -4.55 -10.57 -6.70
C TYR A 70 -4.64 -9.84 -5.35
N TRP A 71 -4.44 -10.54 -4.25
CA TRP A 71 -4.60 -9.97 -2.90
C TRP A 71 -3.48 -9.00 -2.53
N THR A 72 -2.26 -9.24 -3.01
CA THR A 72 -1.15 -8.31 -2.85
C THR A 72 -1.38 -7.04 -3.68
N ALA A 73 -1.81 -7.20 -4.92
CA ALA A 73 -2.06 -6.08 -5.83
C ALA A 73 -3.23 -5.21 -5.35
N ILE A 74 -4.33 -5.80 -4.87
CA ILE A 74 -5.48 -5.05 -4.37
C ILE A 74 -5.13 -4.28 -3.08
N TYR A 75 -4.33 -4.87 -2.18
CA TYR A 75 -3.85 -4.16 -1.00
C TYR A 75 -2.99 -2.94 -1.38
N LYS A 76 -2.01 -3.12 -2.27
CA LYS A 76 -1.16 -2.04 -2.77
C LYS A 76 -1.98 -0.98 -3.52
N LEU A 77 -2.96 -1.39 -4.32
CA LEU A 77 -3.89 -0.47 -5.00
C LEU A 77 -4.68 0.39 -4.00
N GLY A 78 -5.21 -0.22 -2.95
CA GLY A 78 -5.91 0.50 -1.87
C GLY A 78 -5.01 1.56 -1.22
N ARG A 79 -3.73 1.21 -1.00
CA ARG A 79 -2.73 2.15 -0.48
C ARG A 79 -2.47 3.30 -1.46
N MET A 80 -2.36 3.04 -2.78
CA MET A 80 -2.20 4.11 -3.77
C MET A 80 -3.38 5.08 -3.75
N TYR A 81 -4.60 4.57 -3.67
CA TYR A 81 -5.77 5.43 -3.55
C TYR A 81 -5.78 6.26 -2.26
N ALA A 82 -5.36 5.69 -1.14
CA ALA A 82 -5.25 6.44 0.11
C ALA A 82 -4.19 7.56 0.01
N LEU A 83 -3.01 7.26 -0.55
CA LEU A 83 -1.93 8.23 -0.73
C LEU A 83 -2.27 9.32 -1.75
N SER A 84 -3.05 9.01 -2.80
CA SER A 84 -3.60 10.00 -3.74
C SER A 84 -4.84 10.71 -3.22
N LYS A 85 -5.22 10.50 -1.96
CA LYS A 85 -6.42 11.08 -1.31
C LYS A 85 -7.74 10.70 -2.00
N ASN A 86 -7.75 9.63 -2.77
CA ASN A 86 -8.97 9.06 -3.33
C ASN A 86 -9.65 8.16 -2.29
N TRP A 87 -10.22 8.79 -1.26
CA TRP A 87 -10.73 8.13 -0.07
C TRP A 87 -11.85 7.14 -0.38
N THR A 88 -12.72 7.46 -1.34
CA THR A 88 -13.85 6.61 -1.73
C THR A 88 -13.38 5.26 -2.29
N GLU A 89 -12.43 5.27 -3.22
CA GLU A 89 -11.90 4.03 -3.79
C GLU A 89 -11.03 3.27 -2.79
N ALA A 90 -10.25 3.98 -1.96
CA ALA A 90 -9.51 3.37 -0.89
C ALA A 90 -10.44 2.64 0.09
N GLU A 91 -11.48 3.30 0.59
CA GLU A 91 -12.45 2.71 1.52
C GLU A 91 -13.11 1.45 0.95
N LYS A 92 -13.53 1.49 -0.32
CA LYS A 92 -14.11 0.34 -1.03
C LYS A 92 -13.16 -0.86 -1.05
N ILE A 93 -11.88 -0.61 -1.34
CA ILE A 93 -10.87 -1.67 -1.39
C ILE A 93 -10.60 -2.23 0.00
N TYR A 94 -10.42 -1.39 1.01
CA TYR A 94 -10.14 -1.87 2.37
C TYR A 94 -11.34 -2.62 2.97
N LYS A 95 -12.58 -2.25 2.65
CA LYS A 95 -13.77 -3.04 3.00
C LYS A 95 -13.72 -4.42 2.35
N LYS A 96 -13.37 -4.51 1.06
CA LYS A 96 -13.22 -5.81 0.37
C LYS A 96 -12.11 -6.67 0.98
N LEU A 97 -11.01 -6.07 1.42
CA LEU A 97 -9.95 -6.79 2.12
C LEU A 97 -10.44 -7.36 3.46
N LEU A 98 -11.29 -6.62 4.19
CA LEU A 98 -11.91 -7.08 5.44
C LEU A 98 -12.94 -8.20 5.25
N GLU A 99 -13.58 -8.32 4.08
CA GLU A 99 -14.42 -9.48 3.75
C GLU A 99 -13.63 -10.79 3.80
N ARG A 100 -12.34 -10.73 3.46
CA ARG A 100 -11.45 -11.89 3.49
C ARG A 100 -10.86 -12.14 4.88
N ASP A 101 -10.46 -11.08 5.57
CA ASP A 101 -9.82 -11.15 6.89
C ASP A 101 -10.33 -10.01 7.77
N ALA A 102 -11.50 -10.26 8.38
CA ALA A 102 -12.22 -9.29 9.19
C ALA A 102 -11.45 -8.86 10.46
N GLN A 103 -10.52 -9.70 10.92
CA GLN A 103 -9.75 -9.45 12.15
C GLN A 103 -8.39 -8.82 11.88
N ASN A 104 -8.03 -8.54 10.64
CA ASN A 104 -6.75 -7.95 10.30
C ASN A 104 -6.62 -6.52 10.85
N VAL A 105 -5.82 -6.39 11.89
CA VAL A 105 -5.64 -5.12 12.62
C VAL A 105 -5.13 -4.01 11.70
N SER A 106 -4.15 -4.31 10.82
CA SER A 106 -3.58 -3.32 9.90
C SER A 106 -4.61 -2.83 8.88
N ILE A 107 -5.46 -3.72 8.37
CA ILE A 107 -6.53 -3.35 7.43
C ILE A 107 -7.60 -2.53 8.15
N ARG A 108 -7.99 -2.93 9.37
CA ARG A 108 -8.95 -2.18 10.20
C ARG A 108 -8.44 -0.80 10.57
N MET A 109 -7.15 -0.65 10.94
CA MET A 109 -6.52 0.65 11.18
C MET A 109 -6.54 1.53 9.95
N SER A 110 -6.14 0.96 8.79
CA SER A 110 -6.14 1.70 7.52
C SER A 110 -7.54 2.19 7.14
N LEU A 111 -8.56 1.35 7.31
CA LEU A 111 -9.95 1.75 7.05
C LEU A 111 -10.41 2.86 8.00
N ALA A 112 -10.08 2.75 9.28
CA ALA A 112 -10.41 3.79 10.27
C ALA A 112 -9.71 5.13 9.95
N TYR A 113 -8.45 5.08 9.50
CA TYR A 113 -7.73 6.26 9.03
C TYR A 113 -8.40 6.88 7.79
N ILE A 114 -8.74 6.06 6.78
CA ILE A 114 -9.43 6.52 5.57
C ILE A 114 -10.77 7.16 5.93
N GLN A 115 -11.53 6.58 6.86
CA GLN A 115 -12.77 7.17 7.37
C GLN A 115 -12.55 8.54 8.00
N ALA A 116 -11.49 8.69 8.81
CA ALA A 116 -11.14 9.99 9.37
C ALA A 116 -10.85 11.03 8.30
N MET A 117 -10.03 10.66 7.31
CA MET A 117 -9.59 11.55 6.22
C MET A 117 -10.70 11.87 5.23
N SER A 118 -11.70 11.00 5.08
CA SER A 118 -12.90 11.22 4.26
C SER A 118 -14.00 12.05 4.96
N GLY A 119 -13.78 12.40 6.25
CA GLY A 119 -14.71 13.20 7.02
C GLY A 119 -15.66 12.40 7.94
N ASN A 120 -15.63 11.06 7.90
CA ASN A 120 -16.37 10.22 8.83
C ASN A 120 -15.64 10.10 10.18
N LEU A 121 -15.47 11.22 10.86
CA LEU A 121 -14.71 11.33 12.12
C LEU A 121 -15.29 10.47 13.23
N LYS A 122 -16.62 10.41 13.32
CA LYS A 122 -17.32 9.62 14.34
C LYS A 122 -17.06 8.12 14.14
N GLY A 123 -17.15 7.64 12.92
CA GLY A 123 -16.88 6.23 12.57
C GLY A 123 -15.42 5.86 12.84
N ALA A 124 -14.49 6.70 12.42
CA ALA A 124 -13.06 6.50 12.66
C ALA A 124 -12.72 6.42 14.14
N LYS A 125 -13.23 7.37 14.95
CA LYS A 125 -13.03 7.39 16.42
C LYS A 125 -13.57 6.14 17.09
N ALA A 126 -14.77 5.69 16.71
CA ALA A 126 -15.35 4.45 17.23
C ALA A 126 -14.51 3.22 16.85
N ALA A 127 -14.06 3.13 15.58
CA ALA A 127 -13.23 2.02 15.11
C ALA A 127 -11.87 1.96 15.84
N TYR A 128 -11.19 3.09 16.01
CA TYR A 128 -9.94 3.12 16.76
C TYR A 128 -10.12 2.79 18.25
N LYS A 129 -11.20 3.28 18.87
CA LYS A 129 -11.50 2.94 20.26
C LYS A 129 -11.63 1.42 20.43
N THR A 130 -12.40 0.78 19.57
CA THR A 130 -12.54 -0.69 19.57
C THR A 130 -11.19 -1.38 19.37
N LEU A 131 -10.36 -0.91 18.43
CA LEU A 131 -9.02 -1.47 18.18
C LEU A 131 -8.11 -1.36 19.41
N VAL A 132 -8.14 -0.23 20.14
CA VAL A 132 -7.36 -0.04 21.38
C VAL A 132 -7.82 -0.98 22.49
N GLU A 133 -9.13 -1.24 22.58
CA GLU A 133 -9.71 -2.17 23.56
C GLU A 133 -9.38 -3.62 23.24
N GLU A 134 -9.44 -4.03 21.96
CA GLU A 134 -9.14 -5.39 21.51
C GLU A 134 -7.63 -5.70 21.48
N HIS A 135 -6.80 -4.68 21.25
CA HIS A 135 -5.35 -4.82 21.10
C HIS A 135 -4.57 -3.90 22.05
N PRO A 136 -4.72 -4.05 23.38
CA PRO A 136 -4.19 -3.12 24.37
C PRO A 136 -2.65 -3.05 24.39
N GLN A 137 -1.97 -4.05 23.84
CA GLN A 137 -0.51 -4.12 23.76
C GLN A 137 0.03 -3.67 22.38
N ASN A 138 -0.85 -3.16 21.52
CA ASN A 138 -0.42 -2.68 20.20
C ASN A 138 -0.25 -1.16 20.23
N GLU A 139 1.00 -0.72 20.44
CA GLU A 139 1.37 0.69 20.46
C GLU A 139 0.94 1.42 19.19
N THR A 140 1.11 0.80 18.01
CA THR A 140 0.79 1.40 16.71
C THR A 140 -0.68 1.80 16.60
N VAL A 141 -1.60 0.99 17.15
CA VAL A 141 -3.03 1.32 17.17
C VAL A 141 -3.27 2.60 17.96
N LEU A 142 -2.66 2.72 19.13
CA LEU A 142 -2.86 3.86 20.04
C LEU A 142 -2.21 5.13 19.46
N VAL A 143 -1.00 5.01 18.91
CA VAL A 143 -0.28 6.09 18.21
C VAL A 143 -1.12 6.65 17.05
N ASN A 144 -1.66 5.77 16.19
CA ASN A 144 -2.52 6.19 15.09
C ASN A 144 -3.84 6.81 15.57
N PHE A 145 -4.41 6.30 16.66
CA PHE A 145 -5.61 6.90 17.25
C PHE A 145 -5.35 8.32 17.74
N ILE A 146 -4.24 8.55 18.46
CA ILE A 146 -3.83 9.89 18.91
C ILE A 146 -3.63 10.82 17.70
N ALA A 147 -2.95 10.38 16.66
CA ALA A 147 -2.75 11.17 15.45
C ALA A 147 -4.09 11.63 14.83
N VAL A 148 -5.06 10.73 14.75
CA VAL A 148 -6.42 11.07 14.28
C VAL A 148 -7.10 12.07 15.20
N LEU A 149 -7.06 11.89 16.52
CA LEU A 149 -7.67 12.81 17.48
C LEU A 149 -7.06 14.22 17.40
N LEU A 150 -5.73 14.31 17.30
CA LEU A 150 -5.02 15.58 17.14
C LEU A 150 -5.38 16.27 15.82
N SER A 151 -5.45 15.50 14.71
CA SER A 151 -5.83 16.05 13.40
C SER A 151 -7.25 16.64 13.40
N GLN A 152 -8.13 16.08 14.22
CA GLN A 152 -9.50 16.54 14.39
C GLN A 152 -9.66 17.63 15.44
N LYS A 153 -8.55 18.03 16.10
CA LYS A 153 -8.56 18.97 17.21
C LYS A 153 -9.44 18.53 18.40
N ASP A 154 -9.63 17.21 18.54
CA ASP A 154 -10.27 16.62 19.72
C ASP A 154 -9.26 16.58 20.86
N THR A 155 -9.04 17.74 21.47
CA THR A 155 -8.01 17.94 22.52
C THR A 155 -8.26 17.06 23.75
N LYS A 156 -9.52 16.87 24.13
CA LYS A 156 -9.87 16.01 25.28
C LYS A 156 -9.61 14.54 24.97
N GLY A 157 -10.07 14.05 23.81
CA GLY A 157 -9.81 12.67 23.41
C GLY A 157 -8.32 12.40 23.24
N ALA A 158 -7.57 13.36 22.68
CA ALA A 158 -6.12 13.25 22.54
C ALA A 158 -5.40 13.22 23.90
N GLU A 159 -5.83 14.03 24.87
CA GLU A 159 -5.28 14.02 26.22
C GLU A 159 -5.45 12.65 26.90
N ASP A 160 -6.68 12.11 26.88
CA ASP A 160 -6.98 10.79 27.43
C ASP A 160 -6.16 9.68 26.76
N ALA A 161 -6.03 9.73 25.43
CA ALA A 161 -5.28 8.73 24.68
C ALA A 161 -3.74 8.85 24.86
N ILE A 162 -3.20 10.07 25.01
CA ILE A 162 -1.78 10.30 25.34
C ILE A 162 -1.49 9.83 26.76
N ALA A 163 -2.37 10.06 27.72
CA ALA A 163 -2.22 9.53 29.08
C ALA A 163 -2.15 8.00 29.08
N LEU A 164 -2.99 7.36 28.27
CA LEU A 164 -2.98 5.91 28.08
C LEU A 164 -1.70 5.42 27.40
N LEU A 165 -1.17 6.17 26.40
CA LEU A 165 0.11 5.86 25.77
C LEU A 165 1.25 5.91 26.78
N LYS A 166 1.28 6.95 27.61
CA LYS A 166 2.28 7.11 28.67
C LYS A 166 2.22 6.02 29.73
N GLU A 167 1.02 5.59 30.10
CA GLU A 167 0.82 4.50 31.05
C GLU A 167 1.30 3.15 30.49
N ARG A 168 0.92 2.82 29.25
CA ARG A 168 1.17 1.49 28.66
C ARG A 168 2.52 1.38 27.97
N PHE A 169 3.00 2.47 27.39
CA PHE A 169 4.22 2.53 26.57
C PHE A 169 5.08 3.76 26.96
N PRO A 170 5.62 3.81 28.18
CA PRO A 170 6.36 4.99 28.67
C PRO A 170 7.59 5.33 27.83
N GLU A 171 8.16 4.35 27.12
CA GLU A 171 9.33 4.51 26.24
C GLU A 171 8.94 4.81 24.78
N SER A 172 7.67 5.11 24.50
CA SER A 172 7.21 5.42 23.15
C SER A 172 7.91 6.66 22.60
N ALA A 173 8.57 6.49 21.44
CA ALA A 173 9.24 7.59 20.77
C ALA A 173 8.28 8.70 20.31
N SER A 174 6.98 8.39 20.16
CA SER A 174 5.95 9.35 19.74
C SER A 174 5.41 10.21 20.88
N LEU A 175 5.69 9.87 22.13
CA LEU A 175 5.05 10.49 23.31
C LEU A 175 5.34 12.00 23.39
N ALA A 176 6.62 12.38 23.31
CA ALA A 176 7.06 13.77 23.40
C ALA A 176 6.48 14.65 22.28
N ASP A 177 6.41 14.13 21.06
CA ASP A 177 5.81 14.85 19.94
C ASP A 177 4.30 15.07 20.14
N TYR A 178 3.58 14.06 20.59
CA TYR A 178 2.15 14.17 20.83
C TYR A 178 1.80 15.09 22.02
N GLU A 179 2.57 15.04 23.13
CA GLU A 179 2.41 15.97 24.24
C GLU A 179 2.61 17.42 23.77
N LYS A 180 3.66 17.68 22.98
CA LYS A 180 3.93 19.00 22.38
C LYS A 180 2.78 19.44 21.47
N ARG A 181 2.34 18.59 20.53
CA ARG A 181 1.25 18.94 19.59
C ARG A 181 -0.06 19.19 20.31
N LEU A 182 -0.35 18.45 21.40
CA LEU A 182 -1.51 18.70 22.23
C LEU A 182 -1.41 20.07 22.94
N ALA A 183 -0.22 20.40 23.48
CA ALA A 183 0.02 21.69 24.11
C ALA A 183 -0.15 22.85 23.10
N ASP A 184 0.37 22.72 21.91
CA ASP A 184 0.24 23.69 20.82
C ASP A 184 -1.24 23.89 20.42
N LEU A 185 -2.03 22.80 20.37
CA LEU A 185 -3.47 22.88 20.11
C LEU A 185 -4.25 23.56 21.25
N LYS A 186 -3.85 23.32 22.50
CA LYS A 186 -4.47 23.97 23.69
C LYS A 186 -4.06 25.43 23.82
N GLY A 187 -2.80 25.77 23.48
CA GLY A 187 -2.26 27.13 23.51
C GLY A 187 -2.59 27.98 22.28
N GLY A 188 -2.90 27.32 21.18
CA GLY A 188 -2.92 27.91 19.84
C GLY A 188 -4.27 28.42 19.35
N ALA A 189 -5.04 29.08 20.18
CA ALA A 189 -6.04 30.04 19.67
C ALA A 189 -5.38 31.21 18.90
N ALA A 190 -4.04 31.26 18.82
CA ALA A 190 -3.28 32.40 18.28
C ALA A 190 -2.62 32.21 16.89
N ASN A 191 -2.47 30.99 16.36
CA ASN A 191 -1.84 30.80 15.03
C ASN A 191 -2.58 29.77 14.18
N ALA A 192 -3.62 30.24 13.51
CA ALA A 192 -4.54 29.38 12.74
C ALA A 192 -4.02 28.88 11.37
N ASP A 193 -2.76 29.09 10.99
CA ASP A 193 -2.35 28.88 9.59
C ASP A 193 -1.16 27.93 9.31
N ALA A 194 -0.50 27.39 10.33
CA ALA A 194 0.70 26.57 10.11
C ALA A 194 0.47 25.03 10.19
N GLY A 195 -0.69 24.57 10.61
CA GLY A 195 -0.89 23.13 10.98
C GLY A 195 -1.53 22.22 9.96
N LYS A 196 -1.76 22.65 8.71
CA LYS A 196 -2.54 21.84 7.75
C LYS A 196 -1.74 20.81 6.95
N ASN A 197 -0.42 20.95 6.83
CA ASN A 197 0.39 20.08 5.97
C ASN A 197 1.08 18.92 6.70
N ASP A 198 1.46 19.08 7.96
CA ASP A 198 2.34 18.11 8.63
C ASP A 198 1.62 16.88 9.18
N ALA A 199 0.32 16.98 9.49
CA ALA A 199 -0.44 15.85 10.05
C ALA A 199 -0.78 14.75 9.03
N ALA A 200 -0.86 15.09 7.74
CA ALA A 200 -1.15 14.13 6.66
C ALA A 200 0.10 13.35 6.27
N GLU A 201 1.27 13.96 6.38
CA GLU A 201 2.54 13.34 5.99
C GLU A 201 3.01 12.32 7.03
N ASN A 202 2.84 12.61 8.31
CA ASN A 202 3.30 11.73 9.39
C ASN A 202 2.38 10.51 9.65
N ALA A 203 1.08 10.62 9.37
CA ALA A 203 0.17 9.47 9.45
C ALA A 203 0.30 8.52 8.24
N GLY A 204 0.82 9.00 7.11
CA GLY A 204 1.12 8.18 5.92
C GLY A 204 2.32 7.25 6.12
N THR A 205 3.31 7.65 6.92
CA THR A 205 4.52 6.87 7.20
C THR A 205 4.28 5.76 8.22
N ALA A 206 3.42 5.96 9.21
CA ALA A 206 3.14 4.94 10.23
C ALA A 206 2.42 3.70 9.69
N THR A 207 1.68 3.81 8.57
CA THR A 207 1.03 2.66 7.92
C THR A 207 1.91 1.94 6.91
N GLY A 208 3.12 2.44 6.62
CA GLY A 208 4.00 1.95 5.56
C GLY A 208 5.04 0.93 5.99
N GLU A 209 5.51 0.98 7.22
CA GLU A 209 6.71 0.23 7.60
C GLU A 209 6.47 -1.16 8.18
N ASN A 210 5.24 -1.52 8.56
CA ASN A 210 4.99 -2.79 9.26
C ASN A 210 4.36 -3.91 8.41
N ALA A 211 4.26 -3.74 7.08
CA ALA A 211 3.73 -4.77 6.19
C ALA A 211 4.77 -5.38 5.22
N GLY A 212 6.06 -5.08 5.38
CA GLY A 212 7.08 -5.43 4.39
C GLY A 212 8.32 -6.17 4.86
N SER A 213 8.41 -6.63 6.12
CA SER A 213 9.60 -7.30 6.60
C SER A 213 9.36 -8.75 6.98
N SER A 214 9.09 -9.56 5.99
CA SER A 214 9.23 -11.03 6.10
C SER A 214 9.29 -11.64 4.69
N ALA A 215 10.29 -11.33 3.90
CA ALA A 215 10.83 -12.22 2.87
C ALA A 215 12.12 -11.62 2.31
N ASP A 216 13.17 -12.44 2.46
CA ASP A 216 14.43 -12.44 1.75
C ASP A 216 15.51 -11.41 2.10
N LYS A 217 16.24 -11.81 3.14
CA LYS A 217 17.69 -11.63 3.14
C LYS A 217 18.29 -12.80 2.35
N ASN A 218 18.65 -12.61 1.12
CA ASN A 218 19.81 -13.33 0.57
C ASN A 218 20.32 -12.70 -0.73
N GLY A 219 21.63 -12.42 -0.76
CA GLY A 219 22.38 -12.32 -2.00
C GLY A 219 22.97 -10.95 -2.31
N THR A 220 24.02 -10.68 -1.61
CA THR A 220 25.42 -10.42 -2.02
C THR A 220 25.71 -9.09 -2.70
N ALA A 221 26.52 -8.39 -1.93
CA ALA A 221 27.41 -7.30 -2.30
C ALA A 221 28.33 -7.65 -3.46
N THR A 222 28.73 -6.63 -4.18
CA THR A 222 30.08 -6.18 -4.52
C THR A 222 29.93 -4.92 -5.36
N ASP A 223 30.37 -3.75 -4.82
CA ASP A 223 31.68 -3.13 -5.01
C ASP A 223 31.98 -2.85 -6.49
N GLU A 224 32.30 -1.73 -6.85
CA GLU A 224 33.34 -0.73 -6.64
C GLU A 224 33.16 0.34 -7.72
N ASN A 225 33.15 1.60 -7.33
CA ASN A 225 34.26 2.53 -7.28
C ASN A 225 34.88 2.94 -8.63
N ALA A 226 34.98 4.19 -8.77
CA ALA A 226 35.97 5.02 -9.43
C ALA A 226 35.31 6.07 -10.34
N SER A 227 35.21 7.31 -9.87
CA SER A 227 36.18 8.42 -10.04
C SER A 227 36.98 8.33 -11.37
N ASP A 228 36.81 9.26 -12.21
CA ASP A 228 37.77 10.34 -12.50
C ASP A 228 37.41 11.11 -13.77
N LYS A 229 37.33 12.38 -13.57
CA LYS A 229 38.11 13.49 -14.19
C LYS A 229 38.13 13.64 -15.72
N LYS A 230 37.58 14.77 -16.09
CA LYS A 230 38.27 15.95 -16.61
C LYS A 230 38.71 15.98 -18.08
N ALA A 231 38.24 17.02 -18.70
CA ALA A 231 38.88 18.01 -19.58
C ALA A 231 38.87 17.74 -21.10
N ALA A 232 38.27 18.70 -21.70
CA ALA A 232 38.82 19.64 -22.68
C ALA A 232 39.28 19.05 -24.04
N GLU A 233 38.51 19.33 -25.00
CA GLU A 233 38.81 20.26 -26.13
C GLU A 233 37.54 20.47 -26.93
#